data_85659386fb3a5113e3d340d6973f0723
#
_entry.id   85659386fb3a5113e3d340d6973f0723
#
_cell.length_a   1.000
_cell.length_b   1.000
_cell.length_c   1.000
_cell.angle_alpha   90.00
_cell.angle_beta   90.00
_cell.angle_gamma   90.00
#
_symmetry.space_group_name_H-M   'P 1'
#
loop_
_entity.id
_entity.type
_entity.pdbx_description
1 polymer ?
#
loop_
_entity_poly.entity_id
_entity_poly.type
_entity_poly.pdbx_seq_one_letter_code
_entity_poly.pdbx_strand_id
1 'polypeptide(L)'
;MPIHVTSETGPLKKVLLHRPGLELEHLTPTSLEQLLFDDIPYLAAAQREHDAFAQALTDNGVEVVYLEKLMAETISNRPELRKAFIGEFISLGGPLAESCHEPLFRYLSNIQDDLELIEKTMAGVLMSELSLKGKSPLTDLVRREGRFALEPIPNLYFTRDPFASIGTGVSLNKMYSVTRRRETIYARYILGYHPDFAGQVPLYYTPDMPFCIEGGDVLNLSESVLAVGLSQRTSPEAVELLSENMFSDPGCKIRTVLALDIPDIRAFMHLDTVLTQVDTGKFVMHPGIRETLRIYEITPGNGPKAIRARELTQPLEDIFREKLELDSVSLIRCGGKDPIASEREQWNDASNTLCISPGVVAAYDRNGITNNILRDNGITVLEMPSSELSRGRGGPRCMSMPLWRE
;
A
#
# COMPACT_ATOMS: atom_id res chain seq x y z
N MET A 1 1.90 4.09 22.14
CA MET A 1 1.49 4.64 20.82
C MET A 1 1.16 3.48 19.91
N PRO A 2 0.11 3.55 19.10
CA PRO A 2 -0.28 2.44 18.21
C PRO A 2 0.56 2.37 16.92
N ILE A 3 1.17 3.48 16.50
CA ILE A 3 2.03 3.58 15.31
C ILE A 3 3.37 4.20 15.68
N HIS A 4 4.45 3.56 15.22
CA HIS A 4 5.82 4.04 15.34
C HIS A 4 6.69 3.47 14.22
N VAL A 5 6.85 4.23 13.14
CA VAL A 5 7.64 3.83 11.96
C VAL A 5 8.54 4.99 11.57
N THR A 6 9.76 4.96 12.08
CA THR A 6 10.74 6.05 11.91
C THR A 6 11.83 5.71 10.89
N SER A 7 11.82 4.50 10.34
CA SER A 7 12.75 4.07 9.29
C SER A 7 12.17 2.92 8.46
N GLU A 8 12.75 2.65 7.31
CA GLU A 8 12.46 1.44 6.52
C GLU A 8 13.17 0.20 7.07
N THR A 9 14.26 0.36 7.80
CA THR A 9 15.18 -0.73 8.18
C THR A 9 15.20 -1.07 9.65
N GLY A 10 14.68 -0.22 10.54
CA GLY A 10 14.59 -0.53 11.97
C GLY A 10 13.83 -1.85 12.21
N PRO A 11 14.14 -2.61 13.26
CA PRO A 11 13.52 -3.89 13.54
C PRO A 11 11.99 -3.82 13.50
N LEU A 12 11.38 -4.55 12.58
CA LEU A 12 9.92 -4.61 12.42
C LEU A 12 9.33 -5.41 13.57
N LYS A 13 8.39 -4.83 14.32
CA LYS A 13 7.74 -5.46 15.46
C LYS A 13 6.27 -5.78 15.22
N LYS A 14 5.59 -4.94 14.42
CA LYS A 14 4.16 -5.13 14.12
C LYS A 14 3.86 -4.69 12.70
N VAL A 15 3.12 -5.52 11.98
CA VAL A 15 2.76 -5.28 10.58
C VAL A 15 1.30 -5.64 10.32
N LEU A 16 0.63 -4.81 9.51
CA LEU A 16 -0.70 -5.10 8.99
C LEU A 16 -0.59 -5.79 7.64
N LEU A 17 -1.29 -6.89 7.50
CA LEU A 17 -1.47 -7.65 6.26
C LEU A 17 -2.96 -7.78 5.93
N HIS A 18 -3.26 -8.22 4.72
CA HIS A 18 -4.56 -8.75 4.33
C HIS A 18 -4.33 -10.04 3.54
N ARG A 19 -4.88 -11.14 4.01
CA ARG A 19 -4.79 -12.44 3.33
C ARG A 19 -5.76 -12.47 2.16
N PRO A 20 -5.31 -12.70 0.91
CA PRO A 20 -6.20 -12.75 -0.25
C PRO A 20 -7.42 -13.64 -0.02
N GLY A 21 -8.61 -13.13 -0.28
CA GLY A 21 -9.90 -13.79 -0.11
C GLY A 21 -10.68 -13.93 -1.42
N LEU A 22 -12.00 -14.06 -1.30
CA LEU A 22 -12.89 -14.24 -2.46
C LEU A 22 -12.86 -13.08 -3.44
N GLU A 23 -12.38 -11.90 -3.06
CA GLU A 23 -12.17 -10.78 -3.98
C GLU A 23 -11.23 -11.14 -5.14
N LEU A 24 -10.28 -12.06 -4.90
CA LEU A 24 -9.36 -12.57 -5.91
C LEU A 24 -10.02 -13.61 -6.84
N GLU A 25 -10.92 -14.46 -6.31
CA GLU A 25 -11.73 -15.41 -7.10
C GLU A 25 -12.70 -14.69 -8.04
N HIS A 26 -13.07 -13.47 -7.72
CA HIS A 26 -14.01 -12.67 -8.50
C HIS A 26 -13.35 -11.89 -9.66
N LEU A 27 -12.04 -12.04 -9.85
CA LEU A 27 -11.35 -11.56 -11.05
C LEU A 27 -11.75 -12.40 -12.27
N THR A 28 -12.11 -11.72 -13.35
CA THR A 28 -12.44 -12.33 -14.63
C THR A 28 -11.63 -11.70 -15.75
N PRO A 29 -11.40 -12.34 -16.89
CA PRO A 29 -10.66 -11.73 -18.00
C PRO A 29 -11.23 -10.38 -18.46
N THR A 30 -12.55 -10.18 -18.30
CA THR A 30 -13.23 -8.93 -18.69
C THR A 30 -13.08 -7.81 -17.66
N SER A 31 -12.67 -8.10 -16.44
CA SER A 31 -12.50 -7.13 -15.36
C SER A 31 -11.04 -6.79 -15.05
N LEU A 32 -10.05 -7.49 -15.64
CA LEU A 32 -8.63 -7.31 -15.32
C LEU A 32 -8.17 -5.86 -15.46
N GLU A 33 -8.41 -5.24 -16.61
CA GLU A 33 -7.99 -3.86 -16.87
C GLU A 33 -8.64 -2.87 -15.88
N GLN A 34 -9.95 -3.02 -15.64
CA GLN A 34 -10.70 -2.19 -14.69
C GLN A 34 -10.20 -2.34 -13.27
N LEU A 35 -9.85 -3.57 -12.86
CA LEU A 35 -9.39 -3.92 -11.52
C LEU A 35 -7.87 -3.86 -11.36
N LEU A 36 -7.15 -3.40 -12.41
CA LEU A 36 -5.70 -3.17 -12.41
C LEU A 36 -4.85 -4.43 -12.21
N PHE A 37 -5.34 -5.58 -12.70
CA PHE A 37 -4.59 -6.84 -12.73
C PHE A 37 -4.09 -7.16 -14.14
N ASP A 38 -2.91 -7.76 -14.22
CA ASP A 38 -2.33 -8.21 -15.50
C ASP A 38 -2.68 -9.68 -15.81
N ASP A 39 -3.03 -10.46 -14.80
CA ASP A 39 -3.40 -11.88 -14.93
C ASP A 39 -4.30 -12.30 -13.75
N ILE A 40 -4.91 -13.49 -13.85
CA ILE A 40 -5.78 -14.05 -12.82
C ILE A 40 -4.97 -15.00 -11.92
N PRO A 41 -4.76 -14.65 -10.64
CA PRO A 41 -4.10 -15.53 -9.68
C PRO A 41 -5.01 -16.72 -9.30
N TYR A 42 -4.41 -17.87 -9.03
CA TYR A 42 -5.10 -19.00 -8.42
C TYR A 42 -5.16 -18.83 -6.91
N LEU A 43 -6.34 -18.52 -6.38
CA LEU A 43 -6.54 -18.12 -4.98
C LEU A 43 -5.89 -19.08 -3.97
N ALA A 44 -6.13 -20.40 -4.09
CA ALA A 44 -5.61 -21.36 -3.13
C ALA A 44 -4.07 -21.42 -3.09
N ALA A 45 -3.39 -21.11 -4.21
CA ALA A 45 -1.92 -20.99 -4.23
C ALA A 45 -1.49 -19.62 -3.68
N ALA A 46 -2.14 -18.53 -4.08
CA ALA A 46 -1.88 -17.18 -3.56
C ALA A 46 -2.01 -17.13 -2.02
N GLN A 47 -3.01 -17.82 -1.47
CA GLN A 47 -3.18 -17.95 -0.02
C GLN A 47 -2.01 -18.69 0.65
N ARG A 48 -1.55 -19.83 0.09
CA ARG A 48 -0.38 -20.54 0.63
C ARG A 48 0.89 -19.71 0.57
N GLU A 49 1.08 -18.94 -0.50
CA GLU A 49 2.22 -18.03 -0.65
C GLU A 49 2.16 -16.89 0.37
N HIS A 50 0.97 -16.33 0.57
CA HIS A 50 0.75 -15.29 1.59
C HIS A 50 0.90 -15.82 3.02
N ASP A 51 0.43 -17.04 3.29
CA ASP A 51 0.60 -17.70 4.59
C ASP A 51 2.09 -17.95 4.88
N ALA A 52 2.88 -18.35 3.85
CA ALA A 52 4.33 -18.48 3.97
C ALA A 52 5.02 -17.13 4.27
N PHE A 53 4.54 -16.05 3.66
CA PHE A 53 5.01 -14.69 3.98
C PHE A 53 4.73 -14.31 5.43
N ALA A 54 3.48 -14.47 5.88
CA ALA A 54 3.10 -14.17 7.24
C ALA A 54 3.89 -15.03 8.27
N GLN A 55 4.13 -16.30 7.95
CA GLN A 55 4.92 -17.20 8.80
C GLN A 55 6.37 -16.74 8.88
N ALA A 56 6.99 -16.37 7.75
CA ALA A 56 8.38 -15.87 7.75
C ALA A 56 8.53 -14.60 8.61
N LEU A 57 7.54 -13.72 8.62
CA LEU A 57 7.52 -12.55 9.50
C LEU A 57 7.41 -12.96 10.97
N THR A 58 6.49 -13.87 11.28
CA THR A 58 6.27 -14.36 12.66
C THR A 58 7.49 -15.09 13.19
N ASP A 59 8.16 -15.93 12.40
CA ASP A 59 9.38 -16.63 12.75
C ASP A 59 10.54 -15.68 13.06
N ASN A 60 10.50 -14.45 12.53
CA ASN A 60 11.43 -13.38 12.81
C ASN A 60 10.95 -12.42 13.92
N GLY A 61 9.96 -12.81 14.71
CA GLY A 61 9.48 -12.06 15.88
C GLY A 61 8.59 -10.87 15.56
N VAL A 62 7.98 -10.83 14.36
CA VAL A 62 7.04 -9.78 13.96
C VAL A 62 5.61 -10.18 14.33
N GLU A 63 4.91 -9.32 15.04
CA GLU A 63 3.46 -9.46 15.25
C GLU A 63 2.71 -9.15 13.96
N VAL A 64 2.00 -10.14 13.41
CA VAL A 64 1.17 -9.99 12.22
C VAL A 64 -0.29 -9.76 12.65
N VAL A 65 -0.87 -8.65 12.20
CA VAL A 65 -2.29 -8.33 12.37
C VAL A 65 -2.97 -8.25 11.00
N TYR A 66 -4.25 -8.59 10.94
CA TYR A 66 -4.99 -8.64 9.69
C TYR A 66 -6.03 -7.54 9.60
N LEU A 67 -6.09 -6.88 8.44
CA LEU A 67 -6.97 -5.74 8.15
C LEU A 67 -8.44 -6.07 8.41
N GLU A 68 -8.90 -7.21 7.90
CA GLU A 68 -10.28 -7.68 8.06
C GLU A 68 -10.65 -7.90 9.54
N LYS A 69 -9.71 -8.43 10.33
CA LYS A 69 -9.93 -8.67 11.76
C LYS A 69 -9.98 -7.36 12.55
N LEU A 70 -9.02 -6.45 12.33
CA LEU A 70 -9.04 -5.13 12.98
C LEU A 70 -10.30 -4.35 12.63
N MET A 71 -10.76 -4.45 11.38
CA MET A 71 -12.00 -3.78 10.97
C MET A 71 -13.24 -4.40 11.62
N ALA A 72 -13.32 -5.74 11.69
CA ALA A 72 -14.40 -6.43 12.39
C ALA A 72 -14.43 -6.05 13.88
N GLU A 73 -13.28 -6.04 14.56
CA GLU A 73 -13.15 -5.58 15.95
C GLU A 73 -13.59 -4.10 16.11
N THR A 74 -13.30 -3.26 15.12
CA THR A 74 -13.67 -1.84 15.14
C THR A 74 -15.18 -1.63 15.20
N ILE A 75 -15.95 -2.42 14.44
CA ILE A 75 -17.42 -2.29 14.36
C ILE A 75 -18.17 -3.17 15.37
N SER A 76 -17.48 -4.13 15.98
CA SER A 76 -18.09 -5.09 16.91
C SER A 76 -18.73 -4.40 18.10
N ASN A 77 -19.94 -4.83 18.44
CA ASN A 77 -20.77 -4.26 19.52
C ASN A 77 -21.07 -2.75 19.34
N ARG A 78 -20.96 -2.21 18.12
CA ARG A 78 -21.25 -0.81 17.77
C ARG A 78 -22.23 -0.72 16.60
N PRO A 79 -23.52 -1.00 16.82
CA PRO A 79 -24.51 -1.14 15.74
C PRO A 79 -24.64 0.12 14.86
N GLU A 80 -24.52 1.31 15.46
CA GLU A 80 -24.60 2.55 14.67
C GLU A 80 -23.35 2.77 13.80
N LEU A 81 -22.16 2.43 14.29
CA LEU A 81 -20.93 2.49 13.52
C LEU A 81 -20.95 1.47 12.37
N ARG A 82 -21.45 0.26 12.65
CA ARG A 82 -21.63 -0.80 11.65
C ARG A 82 -22.57 -0.37 10.52
N LYS A 83 -23.70 0.25 10.84
CA LYS A 83 -24.64 0.80 9.85
C LYS A 83 -24.00 1.93 9.04
N ALA A 84 -23.28 2.84 9.71
CA ALA A 84 -22.58 3.93 9.05
C ALA A 84 -21.54 3.42 8.05
N PHE A 85 -20.75 2.41 8.44
CA PHE A 85 -19.79 1.74 7.57
C PHE A 85 -20.46 1.15 6.33
N ILE A 86 -21.52 0.37 6.50
CA ILE A 86 -22.25 -0.27 5.38
C ILE A 86 -22.76 0.81 4.40
N GLY A 87 -23.42 1.86 4.92
CA GLY A 87 -23.96 2.94 4.08
C GLY A 87 -22.88 3.66 3.29
N GLU A 88 -21.78 4.02 3.96
CA GLU A 88 -20.67 4.71 3.33
C GLU A 88 -19.94 3.83 2.30
N PHE A 89 -19.72 2.54 2.62
CA PHE A 89 -19.09 1.59 1.71
C PHE A 89 -19.90 1.43 0.40
N ILE A 90 -21.24 1.40 0.50
CA ILE A 90 -22.13 1.34 -0.68
C ILE A 90 -21.99 2.64 -1.49
N SER A 91 -22.04 3.81 -0.85
CA SER A 91 -21.94 5.10 -1.53
C SER A 91 -20.62 5.27 -2.27
N LEU A 92 -19.52 4.72 -1.75
CA LEU A 92 -18.23 4.67 -2.43
C LEU A 92 -18.17 3.64 -3.57
N GLY A 93 -19.18 2.78 -3.71
CA GLY A 93 -19.28 1.74 -4.74
C GLY A 93 -19.63 2.25 -6.14
N GLY A 94 -19.89 3.56 -6.27
CA GLY A 94 -20.21 4.20 -7.54
C GLY A 94 -21.70 4.13 -7.92
N PRO A 95 -22.07 4.63 -9.11
CA PRO A 95 -23.48 4.85 -9.48
C PRO A 95 -24.35 3.60 -9.44
N LEU A 96 -23.80 2.43 -9.79
CA LEU A 96 -24.57 1.17 -9.79
C LEU A 96 -24.87 0.72 -8.35
N ALA A 97 -23.88 0.75 -7.48
CA ALA A 97 -24.05 0.42 -6.06
C ALA A 97 -25.08 1.38 -5.42
N GLU A 98 -24.96 2.67 -5.69
CA GLU A 98 -25.89 3.67 -5.20
C GLU A 98 -27.33 3.45 -5.71
N SER A 99 -27.52 3.04 -6.97
CA SER A 99 -28.85 2.68 -7.50
C SER A 99 -29.47 1.44 -6.83
N CYS A 100 -28.63 0.59 -6.22
CA CYS A 100 -29.01 -0.60 -5.47
C CYS A 100 -28.84 -0.41 -3.94
N HIS A 101 -28.74 0.84 -3.45
CA HIS A 101 -28.39 1.14 -2.07
C HIS A 101 -29.24 0.38 -1.06
N GLU A 102 -30.56 0.49 -1.12
CA GLU A 102 -31.48 -0.14 -0.17
C GLU A 102 -31.42 -1.69 -0.16
N PRO A 103 -31.44 -2.39 -1.33
CA PRO A 103 -31.19 -3.81 -1.37
C PRO A 103 -29.82 -4.25 -0.84
N LEU A 104 -28.74 -3.52 -1.20
CA LEU A 104 -27.39 -3.79 -0.70
C LEU A 104 -27.30 -3.58 0.81
N PHE A 105 -27.82 -2.46 1.30
CA PHE A 105 -27.81 -2.16 2.74
C PHE A 105 -28.54 -3.24 3.55
N ARG A 106 -29.71 -3.68 3.08
CA ARG A 106 -30.48 -4.75 3.72
C ARG A 106 -29.72 -6.08 3.67
N TYR A 107 -29.13 -6.43 2.53
CA TYR A 107 -28.36 -7.66 2.36
C TYR A 107 -27.17 -7.70 3.33
N LEU A 108 -26.32 -6.67 3.31
CA LEU A 108 -25.13 -6.58 4.17
C LEU A 108 -25.50 -6.47 5.66
N SER A 109 -26.58 -5.77 6.01
CA SER A 109 -27.03 -5.66 7.39
C SER A 109 -27.54 -6.99 7.98
N ASN A 110 -27.99 -7.93 7.15
CA ASN A 110 -28.47 -9.25 7.57
C ASN A 110 -27.33 -10.26 7.88
N ILE A 111 -26.10 -9.99 7.45
CA ILE A 111 -24.92 -10.78 7.84
C ILE A 111 -24.69 -10.54 9.33
N GLN A 112 -24.70 -11.57 10.16
CA GLN A 112 -24.63 -11.43 11.62
C GLN A 112 -23.20 -11.33 12.13
N ASP A 113 -22.29 -12.09 11.55
CA ASP A 113 -20.87 -12.08 11.91
C ASP A 113 -20.16 -10.86 11.30
N ASP A 114 -19.43 -10.12 12.14
CA ASP A 114 -18.77 -8.89 11.71
C ASP A 114 -17.60 -9.18 10.77
N LEU A 115 -16.86 -10.28 10.96
CA LEU A 115 -15.78 -10.68 10.08
C LEU A 115 -16.32 -11.11 8.71
N GLU A 116 -17.36 -11.93 8.68
CA GLU A 116 -18.06 -12.32 7.44
C GLU A 116 -18.58 -11.10 6.69
N LEU A 117 -19.13 -10.10 7.39
CA LEU A 117 -19.55 -8.84 6.78
C LEU A 117 -18.38 -8.13 6.11
N ILE A 118 -17.26 -7.98 6.82
CA ILE A 118 -16.07 -7.29 6.26
C ILE A 118 -15.53 -8.02 5.03
N GLU A 119 -15.32 -9.34 5.14
CA GLU A 119 -14.88 -10.16 4.01
C GLU A 119 -15.86 -10.10 2.83
N LYS A 120 -17.18 -10.06 3.09
CA LYS A 120 -18.19 -9.88 2.04
C LYS A 120 -18.09 -8.52 1.35
N THR A 121 -17.80 -7.46 2.09
CA THR A 121 -17.57 -6.14 1.45
C THR A 121 -16.32 -6.13 0.55
N MET A 122 -15.28 -6.88 0.91
CA MET A 122 -14.07 -7.04 0.11
C MET A 122 -14.32 -7.88 -1.15
N ALA A 123 -15.02 -9.01 -0.99
CA ALA A 123 -15.36 -9.92 -2.08
C ALA A 123 -16.34 -9.33 -3.10
N GLY A 124 -17.08 -8.29 -2.73
CA GLY A 124 -18.15 -7.72 -3.56
C GLY A 124 -19.46 -8.47 -3.45
N VAL A 125 -20.52 -7.89 -4.04
CA VAL A 125 -21.88 -8.44 -4.01
C VAL A 125 -22.44 -8.54 -5.41
N LEU A 126 -22.86 -9.74 -5.83
CA LEU A 126 -23.49 -9.98 -7.13
C LEU A 126 -24.93 -9.46 -7.15
N MET A 127 -25.39 -9.01 -8.30
CA MET A 127 -26.80 -8.64 -8.53
C MET A 127 -27.75 -9.82 -8.23
N SER A 128 -27.33 -11.06 -8.47
CA SER A 128 -28.08 -12.27 -8.21
C SER A 128 -28.31 -12.58 -6.73
N GLU A 129 -27.47 -12.04 -5.86
CA GLU A 129 -27.59 -12.19 -4.40
C GLU A 129 -28.65 -11.24 -3.79
N LEU A 130 -29.03 -10.22 -4.58
CA LEU A 130 -29.97 -9.19 -4.13
C LEU A 130 -31.42 -9.57 -4.50
N SER A 131 -32.34 -9.44 -3.55
CA SER A 131 -33.77 -9.57 -3.79
C SER A 131 -34.32 -8.32 -4.49
N LEU A 132 -34.01 -8.16 -5.77
CA LEU A 132 -34.47 -7.02 -6.56
C LEU A 132 -35.88 -7.31 -7.09
N LYS A 133 -36.89 -6.61 -6.56
CA LYS A 133 -38.23 -6.61 -7.16
C LYS A 133 -38.21 -5.65 -8.34
N GLY A 134 -38.45 -6.17 -9.54
CA GLY A 134 -38.33 -5.47 -10.81
C GLY A 134 -38.90 -4.03 -10.82
N LYS A 135 -38.01 -3.07 -10.97
CA LYS A 135 -38.33 -1.64 -11.09
C LYS A 135 -37.87 -1.03 -12.42
N SER A 136 -37.14 -1.80 -13.24
CA SER A 136 -36.68 -1.33 -14.53
C SER A 136 -36.74 -2.45 -15.57
N PRO A 137 -37.72 -2.42 -16.46
CA PRO A 137 -37.92 -3.47 -17.49
C PRO A 137 -36.66 -3.71 -18.34
N LEU A 138 -35.94 -2.66 -18.71
CA LEU A 138 -34.75 -2.77 -19.55
C LEU A 138 -33.59 -3.41 -18.77
N THR A 139 -33.34 -2.96 -17.55
CA THR A 139 -32.27 -3.52 -16.72
C THR A 139 -32.50 -5.00 -16.39
N ASP A 140 -33.77 -5.39 -16.18
CA ASP A 140 -34.14 -6.77 -15.92
C ASP A 140 -33.99 -7.67 -17.15
N LEU A 141 -34.27 -7.13 -18.35
CA LEU A 141 -34.10 -7.83 -19.63
C LEU A 141 -32.63 -7.98 -20.05
N VAL A 142 -31.77 -7.03 -19.66
CA VAL A 142 -30.34 -6.98 -20.03
C VAL A 142 -29.44 -7.49 -18.92
N ARG A 143 -30.01 -8.01 -17.82
CA ARG A 143 -29.24 -8.59 -16.70
C ARG A 143 -28.27 -9.65 -17.23
N ARG A 144 -26.97 -9.40 -16.98
CA ARG A 144 -25.93 -10.40 -17.20
C ARG A 144 -25.73 -11.14 -15.88
N GLU A 145 -25.85 -12.46 -15.92
CA GLU A 145 -25.41 -13.32 -14.81
C GLU A 145 -23.94 -12.99 -14.48
N GLY A 146 -23.62 -12.91 -13.22
CA GLY A 146 -22.26 -12.57 -12.75
C GLY A 146 -21.94 -11.06 -12.68
N ARG A 147 -22.89 -10.14 -12.94
CA ARG A 147 -22.67 -8.72 -12.73
C ARG A 147 -22.68 -8.36 -11.26
N PHE A 148 -21.68 -7.60 -10.83
CA PHE A 148 -21.62 -7.08 -9.48
C PHE A 148 -22.52 -5.85 -9.30
N ALA A 149 -23.26 -5.82 -8.19
CA ALA A 149 -23.91 -4.62 -7.67
C ALA A 149 -22.87 -3.77 -6.89
N LEU A 150 -21.91 -4.45 -6.28
CA LEU A 150 -20.78 -3.86 -5.56
C LEU A 150 -19.53 -4.63 -5.98
N GLU A 151 -18.65 -3.99 -6.73
CA GLU A 151 -17.45 -4.62 -7.29
C GLU A 151 -16.51 -5.17 -6.20
N PRO A 152 -15.75 -6.26 -6.45
CA PRO A 152 -14.71 -6.75 -5.54
C PRO A 152 -13.55 -5.76 -5.44
N ILE A 153 -12.70 -5.95 -4.42
CA ILE A 153 -11.50 -5.11 -4.17
C ILE A 153 -10.24 -5.99 -4.15
N PRO A 154 -9.83 -6.57 -5.28
CA PRO A 154 -8.77 -7.58 -5.33
C PRO A 154 -7.38 -7.04 -5.00
N ASN A 155 -7.14 -5.72 -5.12
CA ASN A 155 -5.85 -5.10 -4.78
C ASN A 155 -5.62 -4.90 -3.27
N LEU A 156 -6.58 -5.25 -2.42
CA LEU A 156 -6.55 -4.92 -0.99
C LEU A 156 -5.42 -5.64 -0.23
N TYR A 157 -4.92 -6.79 -0.74
CA TYR A 157 -3.75 -7.45 -0.15
C TYR A 157 -2.46 -6.63 -0.29
N PHE A 158 -2.45 -5.60 -1.15
CA PHE A 158 -1.44 -4.55 -1.13
C PHE A 158 -1.79 -3.49 -0.08
N THR A 159 -1.63 -3.83 1.18
CA THR A 159 -1.99 -2.98 2.31
C THR A 159 -1.15 -1.69 2.40
N ARG A 160 -0.07 -1.61 1.63
CA ARG A 160 0.83 -0.46 1.59
C ARG A 160 0.18 0.78 0.99
N ASP A 161 -0.62 0.64 -0.08
CA ASP A 161 -1.04 1.77 -0.90
C ASP A 161 -2.16 2.62 -0.28
N PRO A 162 -3.20 2.03 0.39
CA PRO A 162 -4.32 2.81 0.94
C PRO A 162 -3.94 3.76 2.06
N PHE A 163 -2.85 3.50 2.78
CA PHE A 163 -2.31 4.41 3.80
C PHE A 163 -0.83 4.13 4.05
N ALA A 164 -0.12 5.12 4.60
CA ALA A 164 1.30 5.00 4.95
C ALA A 164 1.58 5.50 6.36
N SER A 165 2.21 4.67 7.17
CA SER A 165 2.75 5.07 8.48
C SER A 165 3.94 6.00 8.29
N ILE A 166 3.94 7.16 8.97
CA ILE A 166 5.02 8.15 8.92
C ILE A 166 5.32 8.59 10.37
N GLY A 167 6.45 8.16 10.91
CA GLY A 167 6.78 8.41 12.31
C GLY A 167 5.69 7.85 13.24
N THR A 168 4.99 8.71 13.95
CA THR A 168 3.88 8.35 14.86
C THR A 168 2.48 8.62 14.26
N GLY A 169 2.43 9.12 13.02
CA GLY A 169 1.18 9.45 12.31
C GLY A 169 1.01 8.65 11.01
N VAL A 170 0.03 9.05 10.24
CA VAL A 170 -0.38 8.34 9.00
C VAL A 170 -0.74 9.35 7.90
N SER A 171 -0.32 9.04 6.69
CA SER A 171 -0.98 9.51 5.47
C SER A 171 -2.10 8.54 5.12
N LEU A 172 -3.35 8.91 5.30
CA LEU A 172 -4.50 8.16 4.81
C LEU A 172 -4.78 8.62 3.38
N ASN A 173 -4.51 7.76 2.42
CA ASN A 173 -4.24 8.16 1.05
C ASN A 173 -5.50 8.42 0.21
N LYS A 174 -5.36 9.29 -0.78
CA LYS A 174 -6.31 9.41 -1.88
C LYS A 174 -5.77 8.61 -3.07
N MET A 175 -6.39 7.47 -3.33
CA MET A 175 -6.00 6.59 -4.42
C MET A 175 -6.22 7.27 -5.78
N TYR A 176 -5.25 7.12 -6.68
CA TYR A 176 -5.31 7.61 -8.07
C TYR A 176 -6.46 6.93 -8.83
N SER A 177 -6.52 5.61 -8.82
CA SER A 177 -7.60 4.87 -9.46
C SER A 177 -8.91 4.97 -8.67
N VAL A 178 -9.98 5.33 -9.36
CA VAL A 178 -11.34 5.36 -8.78
C VAL A 178 -11.73 3.99 -8.21
N THR A 179 -11.32 2.90 -8.87
CA THR A 179 -11.60 1.53 -8.47
C THR A 179 -11.03 1.21 -7.09
N ARG A 180 -9.85 1.76 -6.75
CA ARG A 180 -9.16 1.52 -5.48
C ARG A 180 -9.58 2.47 -4.35
N ARG A 181 -10.36 3.51 -4.62
CA ARG A 181 -10.73 4.51 -3.59
C ARG A 181 -11.44 3.93 -2.38
N ARG A 182 -12.20 2.84 -2.57
CA ARG A 182 -12.88 2.15 -1.46
C ARG A 182 -11.92 1.44 -0.50
N GLU A 183 -10.71 1.14 -0.93
CA GLU A 183 -9.73 0.44 -0.08
C GLU A 183 -9.38 1.23 1.18
N THR A 184 -9.40 2.55 1.11
CA THR A 184 -9.03 3.43 2.22
C THR A 184 -10.04 3.47 3.36
N ILE A 185 -11.29 3.02 3.13
CA ILE A 185 -12.36 3.08 4.13
C ILE A 185 -12.02 2.24 5.36
N TYR A 186 -11.39 1.07 5.18
CA TYR A 186 -11.05 0.19 6.30
C TYR A 186 -10.05 0.87 7.24
N ALA A 187 -8.95 1.41 6.70
CA ALA A 187 -7.97 2.14 7.49
C ALA A 187 -8.60 3.38 8.16
N ARG A 188 -9.50 4.10 7.46
CA ARG A 188 -10.20 5.25 8.03
C ARG A 188 -11.04 4.88 9.25
N TYR A 189 -11.79 3.79 9.18
CA TYR A 189 -12.59 3.31 10.32
C TYR A 189 -11.70 2.79 11.46
N ILE A 190 -10.67 2.02 11.16
CA ILE A 190 -9.72 1.53 12.16
C ILE A 190 -9.05 2.71 12.88
N LEU A 191 -8.46 3.65 12.15
CA LEU A 191 -7.76 4.81 12.74
C LEU A 191 -8.72 5.75 13.50
N GLY A 192 -9.96 5.87 13.02
CA GLY A 192 -10.95 6.75 13.63
C GLY A 192 -11.67 6.17 14.84
N TYR A 193 -11.83 4.84 14.91
CA TYR A 193 -12.75 4.24 15.87
C TYR A 193 -12.22 3.02 16.64
N HIS A 194 -11.16 2.34 16.17
CA HIS A 194 -10.60 1.21 16.92
C HIS A 194 -9.97 1.70 18.24
N PRO A 195 -10.17 1.01 19.38
CA PRO A 195 -9.68 1.47 20.70
C PRO A 195 -8.19 1.75 20.75
N ASP A 196 -7.38 0.98 20.02
CA ASP A 196 -5.93 1.13 20.03
C ASP A 196 -5.44 2.34 19.20
N PHE A 197 -6.26 2.88 18.27
CA PHE A 197 -5.82 3.92 17.33
C PHE A 197 -6.57 5.24 17.51
N ALA A 198 -7.85 5.19 17.85
CA ALA A 198 -8.71 6.36 17.88
C ALA A 198 -8.19 7.49 18.77
N GLY A 199 -8.02 8.67 18.20
CA GLY A 199 -7.53 9.86 18.91
C GLY A 199 -6.04 9.84 19.26
N GLN A 200 -5.29 8.81 18.83
CA GLN A 200 -3.86 8.66 19.16
C GLN A 200 -2.94 8.82 17.93
N VAL A 201 -3.50 8.79 16.72
CA VAL A 201 -2.74 8.80 15.47
C VAL A 201 -3.02 10.09 14.70
N PRO A 202 -2.05 11.01 14.56
CA PRO A 202 -2.17 12.15 13.67
C PRO A 202 -2.37 11.71 12.21
N LEU A 203 -3.28 12.38 11.49
CA LEU A 203 -3.45 12.19 10.06
C LEU A 203 -2.80 13.36 9.31
N TYR A 204 -1.74 13.06 8.56
CA TYR A 204 -1.03 14.06 7.76
C TYR A 204 -1.64 14.26 6.37
N TYR A 205 -2.40 13.28 5.91
CA TYR A 205 -3.17 13.32 4.66
C TYR A 205 -4.50 12.60 4.83
N THR A 206 -5.52 12.98 4.03
CA THR A 206 -6.83 12.31 4.04
C THR A 206 -7.38 12.16 2.61
N PRO A 207 -8.26 11.17 2.34
CA PRO A 207 -8.84 10.96 1.01
C PRO A 207 -9.66 12.14 0.48
N ASP A 208 -10.09 13.05 1.36
CA ASP A 208 -10.86 14.25 1.00
C ASP A 208 -9.98 15.36 0.41
N MET A 209 -8.68 15.28 0.55
CA MET A 209 -7.73 16.22 -0.06
C MET A 209 -7.76 16.11 -1.59
N PRO A 210 -7.43 17.20 -2.33
CA PRO A 210 -7.70 17.27 -3.77
C PRO A 210 -6.84 16.34 -4.63
N PHE A 211 -5.60 16.07 -4.24
CA PHE A 211 -4.59 15.40 -5.05
C PHE A 211 -4.36 13.95 -4.63
N CYS A 212 -3.84 13.11 -5.54
CA CYS A 212 -3.60 11.69 -5.27
C CYS A 212 -2.21 11.45 -4.68
N ILE A 213 -2.17 10.52 -3.72
CA ILE A 213 -0.95 9.98 -3.11
C ILE A 213 -1.20 8.52 -2.76
N GLU A 214 -0.22 7.64 -2.97
CA GLU A 214 -0.29 6.23 -2.61
C GLU A 214 0.95 5.81 -1.79
N GLY A 215 0.77 4.88 -0.86
CA GLY A 215 1.79 4.55 0.13
C GLY A 215 3.01 3.81 -0.41
N GLY A 216 2.93 3.22 -1.62
CA GLY A 216 4.08 2.67 -2.31
C GLY A 216 5.15 3.72 -2.67
N ASP A 217 4.75 5.00 -2.73
CA ASP A 217 5.66 6.12 -2.95
C ASP A 217 6.29 6.67 -1.66
N VAL A 218 5.83 6.26 -0.47
CA VAL A 218 6.27 6.83 0.80
C VAL A 218 7.26 5.91 1.51
N LEU A 219 8.51 6.36 1.68
CA LEU A 219 9.58 5.65 2.37
C LEU A 219 10.12 6.46 3.55
N ASN A 220 10.04 5.91 4.76
CA ASN A 220 10.65 6.49 5.96
C ASN A 220 12.16 6.18 5.96
N LEU A 221 13.00 7.06 5.44
CA LEU A 221 14.45 6.80 5.38
C LEU A 221 15.14 6.95 6.73
N SER A 222 14.66 7.90 7.54
CA SER A 222 15.09 8.09 8.93
C SER A 222 14.00 8.81 9.73
N GLU A 223 14.22 9.02 11.02
CA GLU A 223 13.29 9.76 11.87
C GLU A 223 13.01 11.18 11.37
N SER A 224 13.94 11.79 10.63
CA SER A 224 13.85 13.18 10.13
C SER A 224 13.71 13.31 8.61
N VAL A 225 13.91 12.22 7.85
CA VAL A 225 13.94 12.23 6.40
C VAL A 225 12.92 11.26 5.82
N LEU A 226 11.99 11.78 5.04
CA LEU A 226 11.03 11.02 4.26
C LEU A 226 11.40 11.10 2.77
N ALA A 227 11.41 9.98 2.05
CA ALA A 227 11.42 10.00 0.59
C ALA A 227 10.00 9.76 0.08
N VAL A 228 9.62 10.53 -0.95
CA VAL A 228 8.30 10.38 -1.60
C VAL A 228 8.49 10.37 -3.11
N GLY A 229 7.99 9.32 -3.77
CA GLY A 229 7.98 9.24 -5.23
C GLY A 229 7.00 10.25 -5.83
N LEU A 230 7.44 10.97 -6.87
CA LEU A 230 6.54 11.64 -7.82
C LEU A 230 6.34 10.65 -8.96
N SER A 231 5.14 10.11 -9.06
CA SER A 231 4.81 8.98 -9.94
C SER A 231 3.47 9.19 -10.64
N GLN A 232 3.02 8.22 -11.42
CA GLN A 232 1.66 8.22 -11.94
C GLN A 232 0.61 8.30 -10.83
N ARG A 233 0.93 7.82 -9.64
CA ARG A 233 -0.01 7.64 -8.52
C ARG A 233 0.07 8.75 -7.47
N THR A 234 1.20 9.47 -7.43
CA THR A 234 1.43 10.52 -6.43
C THR A 234 1.85 11.82 -7.12
N SER A 235 1.04 12.85 -6.97
CA SER A 235 1.29 14.14 -7.60
C SER A 235 2.19 15.04 -6.74
N PRO A 236 2.92 15.98 -7.34
CA PRO A 236 3.74 16.97 -6.61
C PRO A 236 2.93 17.78 -5.58
N GLU A 237 1.70 18.18 -5.93
CA GLU A 237 0.84 18.97 -5.05
C GLU A 237 0.39 18.17 -3.82
N ALA A 238 0.24 16.83 -3.95
CA ALA A 238 -0.05 15.98 -2.80
C ALA A 238 1.15 15.92 -1.84
N VAL A 239 2.37 15.86 -2.38
CA VAL A 239 3.61 15.87 -1.58
C VAL A 239 3.81 17.20 -0.87
N GLU A 240 3.47 18.32 -1.52
CA GLU A 240 3.49 19.65 -0.88
C GLU A 240 2.51 19.70 0.30
N LEU A 241 1.23 19.31 0.11
CA LEU A 241 0.23 19.29 1.18
C LEU A 241 0.62 18.35 2.33
N LEU A 242 1.14 17.17 2.02
CA LEU A 242 1.64 16.23 3.03
C LEU A 242 2.77 16.89 3.84
N SER A 243 3.72 17.53 3.17
CA SER A 243 4.87 18.21 3.80
C SER A 243 4.42 19.36 4.69
N GLU A 244 3.49 20.21 4.24
CA GLU A 244 2.92 21.29 5.00
C GLU A 244 2.26 20.82 6.31
N ASN A 245 1.49 19.74 6.22
CA ASN A 245 0.79 19.18 7.38
C ASN A 245 1.77 18.55 8.38
N MET A 246 2.76 17.76 7.90
CA MET A 246 3.79 17.18 8.75
C MET A 246 4.64 18.25 9.47
N PHE A 247 5.09 19.27 8.72
CA PHE A 247 5.94 20.32 9.29
C PHE A 247 5.18 21.23 10.27
N SER A 248 3.86 21.28 10.16
CA SER A 248 3.00 22.06 11.06
C SER A 248 2.67 21.30 12.35
N ASP A 249 2.86 19.98 12.40
CA ASP A 249 2.66 19.19 13.61
C ASP A 249 3.93 19.17 14.47
N PRO A 250 3.91 19.73 15.69
CA PRO A 250 5.05 19.70 16.59
C PRO A 250 5.50 18.30 16.99
N GLY A 251 4.60 17.30 16.91
CA GLY A 251 4.89 15.90 17.22
C GLY A 251 5.58 15.16 16.08
N CYS A 252 5.48 15.66 14.86
CA CYS A 252 6.18 15.09 13.71
C CYS A 252 7.66 15.46 13.73
N LYS A 253 8.54 14.47 13.57
CA LYS A 253 9.99 14.69 13.54
C LYS A 253 10.56 14.85 12.13
N ILE A 254 9.79 14.59 11.08
CA ILE A 254 10.22 14.80 9.69
C ILE A 254 10.52 16.28 9.48
N ARG A 255 11.71 16.58 8.92
CA ARG A 255 12.17 17.95 8.60
C ARG A 255 12.66 18.08 7.17
N THR A 256 12.85 16.95 6.49
CA THR A 256 13.23 16.90 5.09
C THR A 256 12.37 15.88 4.36
N VAL A 257 11.74 16.31 3.28
CA VAL A 257 11.11 15.41 2.31
C VAL A 257 11.95 15.43 1.03
N LEU A 258 12.41 14.27 0.60
CA LEU A 258 13.06 14.07 -0.69
C LEU A 258 12.00 13.59 -1.68
N ALA A 259 11.59 14.45 -2.60
CA ALA A 259 10.68 14.09 -3.68
C ALA A 259 11.51 13.56 -4.87
N LEU A 260 11.27 12.28 -5.22
CA LEU A 260 11.99 11.56 -6.27
C LEU A 260 11.09 11.45 -7.50
N ASP A 261 11.43 12.16 -8.57
CA ASP A 261 10.67 12.19 -9.83
C ASP A 261 11.04 10.96 -10.68
N ILE A 262 10.23 9.92 -10.58
CA ILE A 262 10.43 8.67 -11.32
C ILE A 262 9.69 8.70 -12.66
N PRO A 263 10.19 7.99 -13.70
CA PRO A 263 9.53 7.95 -15.00
C PRO A 263 8.09 7.43 -14.93
N ASP A 264 7.15 8.15 -15.53
CA ASP A 264 5.74 7.77 -15.61
C ASP A 264 5.53 6.65 -16.64
N ILE A 265 5.88 5.44 -16.23
CA ILE A 265 5.63 4.21 -17.01
C ILE A 265 5.01 3.15 -16.10
N ARG A 266 4.16 2.29 -16.67
CA ARG A 266 3.45 1.23 -15.91
C ARG A 266 4.39 0.34 -15.09
N ALA A 267 5.61 0.08 -15.56
CA ALA A 267 6.58 -0.72 -14.85
C ALA A 267 7.05 -0.08 -13.52
N PHE A 268 6.96 1.25 -13.40
CA PHE A 268 7.45 2.03 -12.26
C PHE A 268 6.27 2.73 -11.56
N MET A 269 5.21 1.97 -11.22
CA MET A 269 3.98 2.53 -10.66
C MET A 269 4.22 3.37 -9.40
N HIS A 270 5.15 2.94 -8.54
CA HIS A 270 5.51 3.58 -7.28
C HIS A 270 7.03 3.57 -7.09
N LEU A 271 7.53 4.41 -6.22
CA LEU A 271 8.94 4.47 -5.84
C LEU A 271 9.46 3.12 -5.33
N ASP A 272 8.70 2.40 -4.53
CA ASP A 272 9.09 1.12 -3.96
C ASP A 272 9.19 -0.03 -4.96
N THR A 273 8.66 0.13 -6.18
CA THR A 273 8.87 -0.83 -7.26
C THR A 273 10.25 -0.71 -7.92
N VAL A 274 10.95 0.40 -7.69
CA VAL A 274 12.25 0.70 -8.30
C VAL A 274 13.35 1.02 -7.29
N LEU A 275 13.00 1.31 -6.03
CA LEU A 275 13.95 1.65 -4.97
C LEU A 275 13.39 1.25 -3.61
N THR A 276 14.11 0.40 -2.86
CA THR A 276 13.83 0.14 -1.43
C THR A 276 15.12 0.10 -0.62
N GLN A 277 15.02 0.43 0.67
CA GLN A 277 16.13 0.35 1.60
C GLN A 277 16.20 -1.05 2.21
N VAL A 278 17.37 -1.70 2.14
CA VAL A 278 17.59 -3.08 2.57
C VAL A 278 18.51 -3.20 3.80
N ASP A 279 19.26 -2.14 4.10
CA ASP A 279 20.12 -2.02 5.27
C ASP A 279 20.33 -0.52 5.57
N THR A 280 20.94 -0.15 6.68
CA THR A 280 21.12 1.25 7.10
C THR A 280 21.66 2.14 5.99
N GLY A 281 22.67 1.68 5.24
CA GLY A 281 23.27 2.43 4.12
C GLY A 281 23.17 1.70 2.77
N LYS A 282 22.32 0.69 2.63
CA LYS A 282 22.19 -0.08 1.37
C LYS A 282 20.77 -0.02 0.82
N PHE A 283 20.68 0.20 -0.48
CA PHE A 283 19.42 0.28 -1.20
C PHE A 283 19.46 -0.64 -2.40
N VAL A 284 18.38 -1.36 -2.68
CA VAL A 284 18.20 -2.04 -3.96
C VAL A 284 17.50 -1.08 -4.92
N MET A 285 18.01 -0.96 -6.14
CA MET A 285 17.50 0.00 -7.12
C MET A 285 17.48 -0.61 -8.53
N HIS A 286 16.40 -0.34 -9.26
CA HIS A 286 16.37 -0.64 -10.69
C HIS A 286 17.30 0.30 -11.46
N PRO A 287 18.21 -0.23 -12.30
CA PRO A 287 19.21 0.61 -12.98
C PRO A 287 18.61 1.62 -13.96
N GLY A 288 17.42 1.37 -14.51
CA GLY A 288 16.75 2.23 -15.48
C GLY A 288 16.31 3.59 -14.96
N ILE A 289 16.24 3.80 -13.63
CA ILE A 289 15.89 5.11 -13.10
C ILE A 289 17.11 5.99 -12.80
N ARG A 290 18.31 5.42 -12.76
CA ARG A 290 19.52 6.10 -12.26
C ARG A 290 19.87 7.40 -13.01
N GLU A 291 19.73 7.39 -14.34
CA GLU A 291 20.13 8.52 -15.20
C GLU A 291 19.01 9.56 -15.38
N THR A 292 17.78 9.19 -15.11
CA THR A 292 16.58 10.03 -15.33
C THR A 292 16.01 10.61 -14.04
N LEU A 293 16.42 10.08 -12.88
CA LEU A 293 15.90 10.47 -11.58
C LEU A 293 16.27 11.91 -11.23
N ARG A 294 15.25 12.76 -11.07
CA ARG A 294 15.39 14.10 -10.49
C ARG A 294 14.96 14.07 -9.05
N ILE A 295 15.64 14.82 -8.20
CA ILE A 295 15.39 14.81 -6.76
C ILE A 295 15.21 16.24 -6.28
N TYR A 296 14.14 16.46 -5.54
CA TYR A 296 13.82 17.74 -4.94
C TYR A 296 13.82 17.61 -3.42
N GLU A 297 14.47 18.53 -2.74
CA GLU A 297 14.44 18.65 -1.30
C GLU A 297 13.36 19.64 -0.90
N ILE A 298 12.44 19.22 -0.01
CA ILE A 298 11.41 20.06 0.57
C ILE A 298 11.69 20.17 2.08
N THR A 299 11.74 21.40 2.57
CA THR A 299 12.01 21.72 3.98
C THR A 299 11.03 22.77 4.51
N PRO A 300 10.87 22.92 5.84
CA PRO A 300 10.05 23.99 6.41
C PRO A 300 10.48 25.37 5.92
N GLY A 301 9.51 26.19 5.54
CA GLY A 301 9.70 27.58 5.16
C GLY A 301 9.54 28.54 6.34
N ASN A 302 9.46 29.85 6.03
CA ASN A 302 9.24 30.91 7.01
C ASN A 302 7.72 31.18 7.14
N GLY A 303 7.10 30.67 8.20
CA GLY A 303 5.67 30.89 8.50
C GLY A 303 4.85 29.61 8.57
N PRO A 304 3.60 29.68 9.05
CA PRO A 304 2.71 28.52 9.14
C PRO A 304 2.48 27.90 7.77
N LYS A 305 2.61 26.58 7.68
CA LYS A 305 2.45 25.79 6.43
C LYS A 305 3.34 26.21 5.26
N ALA A 306 4.37 27.03 5.49
CA ALA A 306 5.31 27.38 4.44
C ALA A 306 6.32 26.26 4.23
N ILE A 307 6.57 25.94 2.97
CA ILE A 307 7.63 25.02 2.55
C ILE A 307 8.61 25.71 1.63
N ARG A 308 9.79 25.15 1.50
CA ARG A 308 10.80 25.53 0.51
C ARG A 308 11.18 24.28 -0.26
N ALA A 309 11.21 24.38 -1.57
CA ALA A 309 11.66 23.31 -2.44
C ALA A 309 12.87 23.76 -3.25
N ARG A 310 13.83 22.85 -3.46
CA ARG A 310 14.98 23.04 -4.37
C ARG A 310 15.36 21.72 -5.01
N GLU A 311 15.83 21.78 -6.24
CA GLU A 311 16.40 20.63 -6.92
C GLU A 311 17.80 20.31 -6.38
N LEU A 312 18.08 19.03 -6.19
CA LEU A 312 19.40 18.50 -5.84
C LEU A 312 20.01 17.86 -7.09
N THR A 313 21.23 18.25 -7.41
CA THR A 313 21.91 17.81 -8.66
C THR A 313 23.06 16.83 -8.40
N GLN A 314 23.34 16.53 -7.14
CA GLN A 314 24.36 15.56 -6.77
C GLN A 314 23.87 14.11 -7.09
N PRO A 315 24.79 13.13 -7.21
CA PRO A 315 24.43 11.73 -7.29
C PRO A 315 23.55 11.29 -6.11
N LEU A 316 22.62 10.37 -6.37
CA LEU A 316 21.68 9.86 -5.35
C LEU A 316 22.40 9.33 -4.09
N GLU A 317 23.54 8.64 -4.29
CA GLU A 317 24.36 8.13 -3.19
C GLU A 317 24.89 9.24 -2.28
N ASP A 318 25.30 10.38 -2.86
CA ASP A 318 25.81 11.52 -2.10
C ASP A 318 24.66 12.24 -1.37
N ILE A 319 23.50 12.37 -2.01
CA ILE A 319 22.29 12.94 -1.38
C ILE A 319 21.88 12.09 -0.17
N PHE A 320 21.77 10.79 -0.34
CA PHE A 320 21.39 9.90 0.78
C PHE A 320 22.44 9.88 1.86
N ARG A 321 23.74 9.86 1.50
CA ARG A 321 24.82 9.93 2.49
C ARG A 321 24.73 11.20 3.33
N GLU A 322 24.54 12.36 2.70
CA GLU A 322 24.41 13.66 3.37
C GLU A 322 23.16 13.72 4.25
N LYS A 323 21.98 13.37 3.67
CA LYS A 323 20.69 13.56 4.36
C LYS A 323 20.43 12.56 5.46
N LEU A 324 21.02 11.37 5.37
CA LEU A 324 20.90 10.32 6.37
C LEU A 324 22.09 10.29 7.34
N GLU A 325 23.05 11.22 7.17
CA GLU A 325 24.26 11.33 8.01
C GLU A 325 25.06 10.01 8.07
N LEU A 326 25.22 9.36 6.90
CA LEU A 326 25.89 8.06 6.78
C LEU A 326 27.34 8.23 6.29
N ASP A 327 28.21 7.33 6.71
CA ASP A 327 29.60 7.27 6.21
C ASP A 327 29.67 6.85 4.75
N SER A 328 28.79 5.95 4.33
CA SER A 328 28.70 5.45 2.95
C SER A 328 27.28 5.00 2.58
N VAL A 329 26.96 5.07 1.30
CA VAL A 329 25.72 4.56 0.71
C VAL A 329 26.07 3.65 -0.46
N SER A 330 25.40 2.49 -0.55
CA SER A 330 25.56 1.52 -1.63
C SER A 330 24.23 1.30 -2.35
N LEU A 331 24.23 1.46 -3.67
CA LEU A 331 23.09 1.14 -4.52
C LEU A 331 23.31 -0.21 -5.19
N ILE A 332 22.55 -1.22 -4.76
CA ILE A 332 22.58 -2.59 -5.27
C ILE A 332 21.67 -2.66 -6.49
N ARG A 333 22.19 -3.12 -7.62
CA ARG A 333 21.44 -3.14 -8.88
C ARG A 333 20.52 -4.35 -8.97
N CYS A 334 19.22 -4.11 -9.10
CA CYS A 334 18.23 -5.13 -9.44
C CYS A 334 18.56 -5.81 -10.78
N GLY A 335 18.56 -7.15 -10.82
CA GLY A 335 18.90 -7.95 -12.01
C GLY A 335 20.37 -7.84 -12.46
N GLY A 336 21.23 -7.12 -11.74
CA GLY A 336 22.67 -7.02 -11.98
C GLY A 336 23.04 -6.18 -13.21
N LYS A 337 23.95 -6.71 -14.05
CA LYS A 337 24.49 -6.00 -15.22
C LYS A 337 23.74 -6.32 -16.52
N ASP A 338 22.99 -7.41 -16.56
CA ASP A 338 22.21 -7.82 -17.72
C ASP A 338 20.89 -7.03 -17.78
N PRO A 339 20.68 -6.20 -18.84
CA PRO A 339 19.47 -5.42 -18.96
C PRO A 339 18.19 -6.26 -19.06
N ILE A 340 18.25 -7.42 -19.72
CA ILE A 340 17.10 -8.33 -19.83
C ILE A 340 16.73 -8.88 -18.44
N ALA A 341 17.73 -9.32 -17.68
CA ALA A 341 17.50 -9.79 -16.31
C ALA A 341 16.94 -8.67 -15.43
N SER A 342 17.48 -7.44 -15.56
CA SER A 342 17.01 -6.27 -14.79
C SER A 342 15.54 -5.96 -15.06
N GLU A 343 15.11 -5.93 -16.33
CA GLU A 343 13.72 -5.70 -16.71
C GLU A 343 12.79 -6.83 -16.23
N ARG A 344 13.20 -8.08 -16.41
CA ARG A 344 12.40 -9.26 -15.99
C ARG A 344 12.22 -9.35 -14.49
N GLU A 345 13.27 -9.12 -13.71
CA GLU A 345 13.20 -9.22 -12.26
C GLU A 345 12.51 -7.98 -11.66
N GLN A 346 12.70 -6.78 -12.25
CA GLN A 346 11.90 -5.62 -11.86
C GLN A 346 10.41 -5.83 -12.12
N TRP A 347 10.03 -6.44 -13.26
CA TRP A 347 8.64 -6.80 -13.54
C TRP A 347 8.06 -7.77 -12.50
N ASN A 348 8.91 -8.56 -11.86
CA ASN A 348 8.57 -9.48 -10.78
C ASN A 348 8.86 -8.89 -9.38
N ASP A 349 8.89 -7.56 -9.26
CA ASP A 349 9.01 -6.83 -8.00
C ASP A 349 10.31 -7.11 -7.20
N ALA A 350 11.43 -7.39 -7.88
CA ALA A 350 12.70 -7.68 -7.21
C ALA A 350 13.26 -6.51 -6.40
N SER A 351 12.89 -5.26 -6.75
CA SER A 351 13.24 -4.08 -5.95
C SER A 351 12.25 -3.81 -4.81
N ASN A 352 11.09 -4.48 -4.79
CA ASN A 352 10.03 -4.28 -3.79
C ASN A 352 10.23 -5.21 -2.58
N THR A 353 11.37 -5.08 -1.91
CA THR A 353 11.72 -5.88 -0.73
C THR A 353 11.16 -5.28 0.55
N LEU A 354 10.76 -6.12 1.51
CA LEU A 354 10.43 -5.69 2.86
C LEU A 354 11.64 -5.93 3.79
N CYS A 355 12.25 -4.87 4.26
CA CYS A 355 13.28 -4.99 5.29
C CYS A 355 12.63 -5.31 6.64
N ILE A 356 13.06 -6.40 7.28
CA ILE A 356 12.55 -6.86 8.59
C ILE A 356 13.43 -6.31 9.72
N SER A 357 14.72 -6.27 9.48
CA SER A 357 15.72 -5.63 10.33
C SER A 357 16.92 -5.24 9.45
N PRO A 358 17.85 -4.39 9.90
CA PRO A 358 18.98 -3.99 9.07
C PRO A 358 19.71 -5.20 8.47
N GLY A 359 19.77 -5.26 7.14
CA GLY A 359 20.41 -6.35 6.42
C GLY A 359 19.61 -7.67 6.33
N VAL A 360 18.33 -7.69 6.73
CA VAL A 360 17.43 -8.86 6.59
C VAL A 360 16.17 -8.45 5.84
N VAL A 361 15.93 -9.04 4.68
CA VAL A 361 14.79 -8.70 3.81
C VAL A 361 13.95 -9.91 3.44
N ALA A 362 12.65 -9.72 3.28
CA ALA A 362 11.76 -10.63 2.60
C ALA A 362 11.71 -10.26 1.11
N ALA A 363 11.86 -11.25 0.23
CA ALA A 363 11.84 -11.10 -1.22
C ALA A 363 11.22 -12.32 -1.90
N TYR A 364 10.72 -12.15 -3.12
CA TYR A 364 10.20 -13.26 -3.91
C TYR A 364 11.31 -14.19 -4.41
N ASP A 365 11.09 -15.50 -4.31
CA ASP A 365 12.02 -16.58 -4.72
C ASP A 365 12.35 -16.57 -6.22
N ARG A 366 11.42 -16.08 -7.05
CA ARG A 366 11.58 -16.00 -8.50
C ARG A 366 12.62 -14.97 -8.98
N ASN A 367 13.08 -14.09 -8.10
CA ASN A 367 14.07 -13.05 -8.41
C ASN A 367 15.49 -13.50 -8.05
N GLY A 368 15.89 -14.68 -8.54
CA GLY A 368 17.10 -15.35 -8.12
C GLY A 368 18.40 -14.57 -8.36
N ILE A 369 18.47 -13.75 -9.41
CA ILE A 369 19.67 -12.95 -9.71
C ILE A 369 19.80 -11.83 -8.67
N THR A 370 18.74 -11.05 -8.44
CA THR A 370 18.75 -9.99 -7.43
C THR A 370 18.96 -10.54 -6.03
N ASN A 371 18.32 -11.66 -5.68
CA ASN A 371 18.48 -12.31 -4.38
C ASN A 371 19.92 -12.73 -4.12
N ASN A 372 20.61 -13.28 -5.13
CA ASN A 372 22.03 -13.63 -5.01
C ASN A 372 22.92 -12.38 -4.87
N ILE A 373 22.65 -11.33 -5.66
CA ILE A 373 23.37 -10.06 -5.54
C ILE A 373 23.18 -9.44 -4.15
N LEU A 374 21.98 -9.50 -3.59
CA LEU A 374 21.72 -9.04 -2.22
C LEU A 374 22.57 -9.85 -1.22
N ARG A 375 22.61 -11.18 -1.32
CA ARG A 375 23.47 -12.06 -0.47
C ARG A 375 24.95 -11.74 -0.62
N ASP A 376 25.43 -11.51 -1.84
CA ASP A 376 26.82 -11.12 -2.11
C ASP A 376 27.18 -9.75 -1.46
N ASN A 377 26.18 -8.90 -1.23
CA ASN A 377 26.32 -7.64 -0.53
C ASN A 377 26.05 -7.75 0.99
N GLY A 378 25.99 -8.95 1.55
CA GLY A 378 25.84 -9.21 2.98
C GLY A 378 24.40 -9.07 3.48
N ILE A 379 23.40 -9.13 2.61
CA ILE A 379 21.97 -9.09 2.98
C ILE A 379 21.45 -10.53 3.14
N THR A 380 20.82 -10.82 4.26
CA THR A 380 20.05 -12.06 4.45
C THR A 380 18.71 -11.93 3.73
N VAL A 381 18.46 -12.84 2.79
CA VAL A 381 17.24 -12.84 1.99
C VAL A 381 16.35 -14.01 2.43
N LEU A 382 15.19 -13.68 2.97
CA LEU A 382 14.12 -14.63 3.26
C LEU A 382 13.27 -14.76 1.99
N GLU A 383 13.47 -15.84 1.27
CA GLU A 383 12.76 -16.10 0.03
C GLU A 383 11.36 -16.65 0.28
N MET A 384 10.40 -16.14 -0.46
CA MET A 384 8.99 -16.53 -0.37
C MET A 384 8.50 -17.01 -1.72
N PRO A 385 7.69 -18.09 -1.75
CA PRO A 385 7.05 -18.53 -2.97
C PRO A 385 6.16 -17.43 -3.55
N SER A 386 6.14 -17.29 -4.88
CA SER A 386 5.59 -16.09 -5.52
C SER A 386 4.96 -16.33 -6.90
N SER A 387 4.56 -17.56 -7.20
CA SER A 387 4.02 -17.89 -8.54
C SER A 387 2.70 -17.16 -8.83
N GLU A 388 1.88 -16.92 -7.80
CA GLU A 388 0.56 -16.34 -7.93
C GLU A 388 0.49 -14.90 -7.41
N LEU A 389 1.08 -14.59 -6.25
CA LEU A 389 1.03 -13.23 -5.68
C LEU A 389 1.67 -12.19 -6.60
N SER A 390 2.76 -12.55 -7.27
CA SER A 390 3.44 -11.64 -8.21
C SER A 390 2.62 -11.26 -9.45
N ARG A 391 1.51 -11.98 -9.76
CA ARG A 391 0.61 -11.64 -10.87
C ARG A 391 -0.17 -10.35 -10.65
N GLY A 392 -0.36 -9.94 -9.39
CA GLY A 392 -0.97 -8.65 -9.05
C GLY A 392 -0.03 -7.45 -9.11
N ARG A 393 1.27 -7.66 -9.41
CA ARG A 393 2.27 -6.58 -9.53
C ARG A 393 2.49 -5.80 -8.24
N GLY A 394 2.99 -6.51 -7.23
CA GLY A 394 3.45 -5.97 -5.97
C GLY A 394 4.21 -7.02 -5.16
N GLY A 395 5.32 -6.63 -4.57
CA GLY A 395 6.18 -7.51 -3.78
C GLY A 395 5.85 -7.50 -2.29
N PRO A 396 6.74 -8.05 -1.46
CA PRO A 396 6.58 -8.13 -0.01
C PRO A 396 6.35 -6.79 0.67
N ARG A 397 6.96 -5.69 0.17
CA ARG A 397 6.72 -4.36 0.72
C ARG A 397 5.31 -3.88 0.43
N CYS A 398 4.82 -4.04 -0.79
CA CYS A 398 3.45 -3.67 -1.16
C CYS A 398 2.41 -4.41 -0.34
N MET A 399 2.64 -5.70 -0.03
CA MET A 399 1.72 -6.54 0.75
C MET A 399 1.74 -6.26 2.25
N SER A 400 2.52 -5.30 2.72
CA SER A 400 2.74 -5.07 4.14
C SER A 400 2.70 -3.61 4.52
N MET A 401 2.00 -3.28 5.61
CA MET A 401 2.02 -1.95 6.22
C MET A 401 2.60 -2.05 7.62
N PRO A 402 3.84 -1.63 7.84
CA PRO A 402 4.43 -1.53 9.16
C PRO A 402 3.61 -0.61 10.07
N LEU A 403 3.30 -1.10 11.26
CA LEU A 403 2.68 -0.31 12.34
C LEU A 403 3.69 0.05 13.42
N TRP A 404 4.70 -0.81 13.62
CA TRP A 404 5.72 -0.58 14.63
C TRP A 404 7.09 -1.07 14.16
N ARG A 405 8.09 -0.17 14.23
CA ARG A 405 9.53 -0.47 14.08
C ARG A 405 10.29 0.15 15.24
N GLU A 406 11.33 -0.53 15.70
CA GLU A 406 12.31 -0.02 16.67
C GLU A 406 13.36 0.83 15.99
#